data_e7b89380e0e7438538feb44c3bc67c0a
#
_entry.id   e7b89380e0e7438538feb44c3bc67c0a
#
_cell.length_a   1.000
_cell.length_b   1.000
_cell.length_c   1.000
_cell.angle_alpha   90.00
_cell.angle_beta   90.00
_cell.angle_gamma   90.00
#
_symmetry.space_group_name_H-M   'P 1'
#
loop_
_entity.id
_entity.type
_entity.pdbx_description
1 polymer ?
#
loop_
_entity_poly.entity_id
_entity_poly.type
_entity_poly.pdbx_seq_one_letter_code
_entity_poly.pdbx_strand_id
1 'polypeptide(L)'
;TKFCQVFNIRYTRYADDLLFSSRIFNFAEKKWFIKKIKYILSSQKLKLNYSKIKFGQKELVLNGYVISDREIRLSRNRLSDIRRIVKFSKENHHLIDQFGPEKFILEANKLPLKYRNLNVYPFGTVFQFVQYMCGYRAFLISMTNNNYTLTPFQKELQRLIRRIEAQITRLI
;
A
#
# COMPACT_ATOMS: atom_id res chain seq x y z
N THR A 1 17.34 -16.42 12.38
CA THR A 1 18.68 -16.42 13.03
C THR A 1 18.53 -16.99 14.44
N LYS A 2 19.53 -17.72 14.93
CA LYS A 2 19.57 -18.28 16.32
C LYS A 2 19.23 -17.20 17.38
N PHE A 3 19.72 -15.97 17.18
CA PHE A 3 19.43 -14.84 18.06
C PHE A 3 17.92 -14.54 18.18
N CYS A 4 17.17 -14.50 17.09
CA CYS A 4 15.73 -14.24 17.14
C CYS A 4 14.96 -15.40 17.78
N GLN A 5 15.41 -16.63 17.61
CA GLN A 5 14.78 -17.83 18.21
C GLN A 5 14.84 -17.80 19.75
N VAL A 6 15.98 -17.42 20.33
CA VAL A 6 16.16 -17.32 21.80
C VAL A 6 15.14 -16.36 22.43
N PHE A 7 14.75 -15.30 21.75
CA PHE A 7 13.81 -14.29 22.26
C PHE A 7 12.39 -14.46 21.72
N ASN A 8 12.09 -15.57 21.03
CA ASN A 8 10.79 -15.81 20.41
C ASN A 8 10.36 -14.67 19.47
N ILE A 9 11.32 -14.18 18.69
CA ILE A 9 11.16 -13.11 17.71
C ILE A 9 11.09 -13.71 16.32
N ARG A 10 10.03 -13.42 15.57
CA ARG A 10 9.97 -13.68 14.13
C ARG A 10 10.68 -12.57 13.38
N TYR A 11 11.47 -12.95 12.41
CA TYR A 11 12.23 -12.06 11.55
C TYR A 11 11.92 -12.34 10.10
N THR A 12 11.61 -11.29 9.36
CA THR A 12 11.50 -11.33 7.89
C THR A 12 12.29 -10.18 7.29
N ARG A 13 12.79 -10.39 6.07
CA ARG A 13 13.54 -9.38 5.32
C ARG A 13 12.96 -9.27 3.91
N TYR A 14 12.81 -8.04 3.44
CA TYR A 14 12.50 -7.73 2.06
C TYR A 14 13.46 -6.64 1.58
N ALA A 15 14.37 -7.00 0.67
CA ALA A 15 15.48 -6.15 0.22
C ALA A 15 16.26 -5.55 1.40
N ASP A 16 16.15 -4.25 1.63
CA ASP A 16 16.76 -3.47 2.72
C ASP A 16 15.86 -3.30 3.96
N ASP A 17 14.58 -3.68 3.86
CA ASP A 17 13.64 -3.61 4.98
C ASP A 17 13.72 -4.84 5.88
N LEU A 18 13.81 -4.61 7.18
CA LEU A 18 13.83 -5.65 8.22
C LEU A 18 12.57 -5.55 9.07
N LEU A 19 11.80 -6.63 9.18
CA LEU A 19 10.62 -6.69 10.04
C LEU A 19 10.86 -7.70 11.16
N PHE A 20 10.63 -7.25 12.39
CA PHE A 20 10.67 -8.07 13.59
C PHE A 20 9.32 -8.07 14.26
N SER A 21 8.81 -9.23 14.64
CA SER A 21 7.55 -9.37 15.36
C SER A 21 7.67 -10.39 16.49
N SER A 22 6.98 -10.15 17.60
CA SER A 22 6.89 -11.06 18.74
C SER A 22 5.59 -10.81 19.50
N ARG A 23 5.05 -11.84 20.12
CA ARG A 23 3.89 -11.71 21.01
C ARG A 23 4.27 -11.30 22.43
N ILE A 24 5.51 -11.54 22.83
CA ILE A 24 5.97 -11.36 24.21
C ILE A 24 7.09 -10.33 24.35
N PHE A 25 7.79 -10.00 23.27
CA PHE A 25 8.94 -9.11 23.29
C PHE A 25 8.53 -7.68 22.91
N ASN A 26 8.65 -6.72 23.85
CA ASN A 26 8.38 -5.32 23.59
C ASN A 26 9.63 -4.63 23.03
N PHE A 27 9.66 -4.40 21.73
CA PHE A 27 10.78 -3.78 21.04
C PHE A 27 11.01 -2.32 21.43
N ALA A 28 9.96 -1.58 21.81
CA ALA A 28 10.07 -0.17 22.19
C ALA A 28 10.83 0.01 23.51
N GLU A 29 10.66 -0.91 24.46
CA GLU A 29 11.34 -0.90 25.74
C GLU A 29 12.78 -1.44 25.70
N LYS A 30 13.05 -2.35 24.76
CA LYS A 30 14.32 -3.05 24.67
C LYS A 30 15.32 -2.35 23.74
N LYS A 31 15.79 -1.16 24.14
CA LYS A 31 16.76 -0.34 23.37
C LYS A 31 18.03 -1.11 22.95
N TRP A 32 18.45 -2.09 23.76
CA TRP A 32 19.60 -2.95 23.42
C TRP A 32 19.40 -3.76 22.15
N PHE A 33 18.15 -4.13 21.82
CA PHE A 33 17.82 -4.88 20.62
C PHE A 33 18.23 -4.09 19.36
N ILE A 34 17.87 -2.81 19.30
CA ILE A 34 18.27 -1.93 18.18
C ILE A 34 19.79 -1.80 18.09
N LYS A 35 20.48 -1.66 19.24
CA LYS A 35 21.96 -1.63 19.28
C LYS A 35 22.54 -2.93 18.71
N LYS A 36 21.97 -4.08 19.02
CA LYS A 36 22.41 -5.40 18.52
C LYS A 36 22.20 -5.50 17.01
N ILE A 37 21.02 -5.07 16.50
CA ILE A 37 20.78 -5.01 15.05
C ILE A 37 21.77 -4.10 14.35
N LYS A 38 22.01 -2.90 14.89
CA LYS A 38 23.04 -1.99 14.36
C LYS A 38 24.40 -2.68 14.27
N TYR A 39 24.83 -3.34 15.33
CA TYR A 39 26.10 -4.06 15.37
C TYR A 39 26.20 -5.12 14.25
N ILE A 40 25.15 -5.95 14.11
CA ILE A 40 25.08 -7.01 13.08
C ILE A 40 25.13 -6.38 11.66
N LEU A 41 24.40 -5.30 11.42
CA LEU A 41 24.42 -4.62 10.13
C LEU A 41 25.78 -3.99 9.82
N SER A 42 26.41 -3.37 10.84
CA SER A 42 27.74 -2.77 10.68
C SER A 42 28.83 -3.79 10.34
N SER A 43 28.75 -5.02 10.85
CA SER A 43 29.67 -6.10 10.48
C SER A 43 29.57 -6.50 9.00
N GLN A 44 28.44 -6.19 8.37
CA GLN A 44 28.19 -6.39 6.94
C GLN A 44 28.31 -5.08 6.12
N LYS A 45 28.94 -4.05 6.68
CA LYS A 45 29.10 -2.71 6.06
C LYS A 45 27.75 -2.02 5.73
N LEU A 46 26.65 -2.43 6.37
CA LEU A 46 25.33 -1.82 6.23
C LEU A 46 25.07 -0.81 7.34
N LYS A 47 24.34 0.27 7.03
CA LYS A 47 23.96 1.30 8.00
C LYS A 47 22.48 1.24 8.32
N LEU A 48 22.14 1.30 9.60
CA LEU A 48 20.75 1.39 10.07
C LEU A 48 20.26 2.84 9.94
N ASN A 49 19.13 3.02 9.23
CA ASN A 49 18.48 4.32 9.13
C ASN A 49 17.49 4.51 10.31
N TYR A 50 17.90 5.26 11.32
CA TYR A 50 17.09 5.48 12.52
C TYR A 50 15.80 6.23 12.28
N SER A 51 15.75 7.15 11.30
CA SER A 51 14.53 7.92 10.98
C SER A 51 13.42 7.05 10.37
N LYS A 52 13.78 5.88 9.83
CA LYS A 52 12.83 4.92 9.25
C LYS A 52 12.37 3.84 10.23
N ILE A 53 12.93 3.78 11.45
CA ILE A 53 12.51 2.80 12.44
C ILE A 53 11.08 3.10 12.90
N LYS A 54 10.21 2.10 12.81
CA LYS A 54 8.82 2.19 13.25
C LYS A 54 8.54 1.11 14.28
N PHE A 55 7.79 1.48 15.30
CA PHE A 55 7.28 0.56 16.31
C PHE A 55 5.76 0.55 16.25
N GLY A 56 5.16 -0.63 16.28
CA GLY A 56 3.72 -0.82 16.38
C GLY A 56 3.42 -1.80 17.50
N GLN A 57 2.60 -1.40 18.47
CA GLN A 57 2.14 -2.30 19.53
C GLN A 57 0.87 -3.02 19.13
N LYS A 58 -0.11 -2.31 18.58
CA LYS A 58 -1.40 -2.86 18.12
C LYS A 58 -1.50 -2.89 16.60
N GLU A 59 -1.00 -1.84 15.95
CA GLU A 59 -1.05 -1.70 14.49
C GLU A 59 0.28 -1.14 13.98
N LEU A 60 0.73 -1.63 12.84
CA LEU A 60 1.92 -1.15 12.14
C LEU A 60 1.56 -0.81 10.69
N VAL A 61 1.89 0.39 10.25
CA VAL A 61 1.69 0.82 8.86
C VAL A 61 2.97 0.59 8.07
N LEU A 62 2.94 -0.35 7.12
CA LEU A 62 4.04 -0.69 6.21
C LEU A 62 3.55 -0.65 4.76
N ASN A 63 4.26 0.07 3.91
CA ASN A 63 4.04 0.11 2.45
C ASN A 63 2.56 0.26 2.03
N GLY A 64 1.79 1.03 2.79
CA GLY A 64 0.37 1.25 2.51
C GLY A 64 -0.57 0.20 3.07
N TYR A 65 -0.07 -0.72 3.89
CA TYR A 65 -0.86 -1.67 4.66
C TYR A 65 -0.87 -1.31 6.13
N VAL A 66 -1.96 -1.59 6.79
CA VAL A 66 -2.06 -1.61 8.26
C VAL A 66 -2.08 -3.07 8.67
N ILE A 67 -1.06 -3.49 9.40
CA ILE A 67 -0.90 -4.83 9.93
C ILE A 67 -1.30 -4.80 11.39
N SER A 68 -2.28 -5.61 11.78
CA SER A 68 -2.70 -5.83 13.16
C SER A 68 -2.61 -7.32 13.53
N ASP A 69 -2.94 -7.65 14.76
CA ASP A 69 -3.02 -9.04 15.24
C ASP A 69 -4.17 -9.83 14.61
N ARG A 70 -5.21 -9.13 14.12
CA ARG A 70 -6.45 -9.74 13.59
C ARG A 70 -6.52 -9.75 12.08
N GLU A 71 -6.03 -8.70 11.43
CA GLU A 71 -6.19 -8.52 9.99
C GLU A 71 -5.09 -7.67 9.35
N ILE A 72 -4.93 -7.82 8.04
CA ILE A 72 -4.17 -6.90 7.21
C ILE A 72 -5.19 -6.11 6.39
N ARG A 73 -5.11 -4.77 6.46
CA ARG A 73 -5.99 -3.87 5.72
C ARG A 73 -5.21 -2.78 4.99
N LEU A 74 -5.85 -2.09 4.06
CA LEU A 74 -5.23 -0.96 3.40
C LEU A 74 -5.15 0.26 4.31
N SER A 75 -4.07 1.00 4.21
CA SER A 75 -3.94 2.29 4.87
C SER A 75 -4.95 3.30 4.31
N ARG A 76 -5.33 4.28 5.14
CA ARG A 76 -6.21 5.37 4.71
C ARG A 76 -5.70 6.10 3.47
N ASN A 77 -4.38 6.29 3.38
CA ASN A 77 -3.77 6.96 2.24
C ASN A 77 -3.96 6.16 0.94
N ARG A 78 -3.76 4.83 0.98
CA ARG A 78 -3.94 3.99 -0.21
C ARG A 78 -5.41 3.91 -0.63
N LEU A 79 -6.33 3.76 0.32
CA LEU A 79 -7.77 3.84 0.05
C LEU A 79 -8.18 5.19 -0.52
N SER A 80 -7.59 6.28 -0.02
CA SER A 80 -7.84 7.64 -0.53
C SER A 80 -7.42 7.77 -1.99
N ASP A 81 -6.24 7.25 -2.36
CA ASP A 81 -5.78 7.30 -3.76
C ASP A 81 -6.71 6.54 -4.70
N ILE A 82 -7.12 5.32 -4.30
CA ILE A 82 -8.08 4.52 -5.10
C ILE A 82 -9.40 5.28 -5.27
N ARG A 83 -9.94 5.85 -4.19
CA ARG A 83 -11.20 6.62 -4.25
C ARG A 83 -11.08 7.86 -5.13
N ARG A 84 -9.94 8.57 -5.09
CA ARG A 84 -9.68 9.74 -5.95
C ARG A 84 -9.68 9.37 -7.42
N ILE A 85 -9.00 8.27 -7.78
CA ILE A 85 -8.95 7.78 -9.16
C ILE A 85 -10.36 7.40 -9.65
N VAL A 86 -11.11 6.65 -8.85
CA VAL A 86 -12.48 6.25 -9.19
C VAL A 86 -13.40 7.46 -9.32
N LYS A 87 -13.29 8.42 -8.39
CA LYS A 87 -14.08 9.65 -8.42
C LYS A 87 -13.74 10.48 -9.66
N PHE A 88 -12.45 10.71 -9.91
CA PHE A 88 -11.98 11.45 -11.08
C PHE A 88 -12.49 10.83 -12.37
N SER A 89 -12.31 9.54 -12.57
CA SER A 89 -12.79 8.83 -13.75
C SER A 89 -14.30 9.00 -13.95
N LYS A 90 -15.08 8.87 -12.86
CA LYS A 90 -16.53 9.04 -12.89
C LYS A 90 -16.95 10.44 -13.33
N GLU A 91 -16.27 11.46 -12.81
CA GLU A 91 -16.65 12.88 -13.02
C GLU A 91 -16.12 13.44 -14.32
N ASN A 92 -15.04 12.88 -14.88
CA ASN A 92 -14.30 13.46 -15.99
C ASN A 92 -14.25 12.59 -17.25
N HIS A 93 -14.91 11.42 -17.30
CA HIS A 93 -14.90 10.58 -18.51
C HIS A 93 -15.42 11.31 -19.75
N HIS A 94 -16.39 12.22 -19.59
CA HIS A 94 -16.96 13.04 -20.65
C HIS A 94 -15.90 13.94 -21.35
N LEU A 95 -14.77 14.23 -20.69
CA LEU A 95 -13.69 15.01 -21.31
C LEU A 95 -13.11 14.31 -22.53
N ILE A 96 -13.16 12.97 -22.57
CA ILE A 96 -12.66 12.20 -23.71
C ILE A 96 -13.51 12.50 -24.95
N ASP A 97 -14.84 12.50 -24.80
CA ASP A 97 -15.77 12.74 -25.90
C ASP A 97 -15.81 14.21 -26.34
N GLN A 98 -15.68 15.14 -25.38
CA GLN A 98 -15.81 16.57 -25.64
C GLN A 98 -14.49 17.25 -26.08
N PHE A 99 -13.36 16.82 -25.53
CA PHE A 99 -12.07 17.52 -25.67
C PHE A 99 -10.91 16.61 -26.07
N GLY A 100 -11.18 15.33 -26.26
CA GLY A 100 -10.16 14.32 -26.61
C GLY A 100 -9.44 13.71 -25.40
N PRO A 101 -8.74 12.56 -25.64
CA PRO A 101 -8.06 11.78 -24.61
C PRO A 101 -6.92 12.56 -23.92
N GLU A 102 -6.26 13.48 -24.62
CA GLU A 102 -5.14 14.28 -24.10
C GLU A 102 -5.61 15.18 -22.95
N LYS A 103 -6.79 15.78 -23.08
CA LYS A 103 -7.37 16.64 -22.04
C LYS A 103 -7.69 15.85 -20.78
N PHE A 104 -8.26 14.65 -20.91
CA PHE A 104 -8.51 13.75 -19.80
C PHE A 104 -7.20 13.39 -19.07
N ILE A 105 -6.15 13.05 -19.80
CA ILE A 105 -4.85 12.69 -19.24
C ILE A 105 -4.17 13.86 -18.55
N LEU A 106 -4.26 15.06 -19.14
CA LEU A 106 -3.74 16.27 -18.51
C LEU A 106 -4.36 16.50 -17.13
N GLU A 107 -5.69 16.35 -17.02
CA GLU A 107 -6.39 16.51 -15.74
C GLU A 107 -6.10 15.33 -14.79
N ALA A 108 -5.99 14.09 -15.28
CA ALA A 108 -5.63 12.93 -14.49
C ALA A 108 -4.26 13.09 -13.82
N ASN A 109 -3.31 13.70 -14.51
CA ASN A 109 -1.95 13.94 -13.99
C ASN A 109 -1.88 15.04 -12.90
N LYS A 110 -2.96 15.77 -12.66
CA LYS A 110 -3.08 16.72 -11.53
C LYS A 110 -3.55 16.06 -10.23
N LEU A 111 -3.92 14.77 -10.26
CA LEU A 111 -4.41 14.07 -9.07
C LEU A 111 -3.35 14.01 -7.97
N PRO A 112 -3.69 14.38 -6.72
CA PRO A 112 -2.74 14.35 -5.61
C PRO A 112 -2.63 12.92 -5.05
N LEU A 113 -2.02 12.01 -5.82
CA LEU A 113 -1.79 10.61 -5.41
C LEU A 113 -0.56 10.51 -4.51
N LYS A 114 -0.68 9.74 -3.42
CA LYS A 114 0.41 9.54 -2.45
C LYS A 114 1.32 8.37 -2.79
N TYR A 115 0.80 7.38 -3.52
CA TYR A 115 1.54 6.18 -3.92
C TYR A 115 2.01 6.19 -5.38
N ARG A 116 1.76 7.27 -6.10
CA ARG A 116 2.31 7.52 -7.43
C ARG A 116 2.67 8.99 -7.56
N ASN A 117 3.94 9.26 -7.77
CA ASN A 117 4.39 10.62 -8.08
C ASN A 117 4.15 10.91 -9.55
N LEU A 118 3.05 11.58 -9.85
CA LEU A 118 2.65 11.91 -11.23
C LEU A 118 3.55 12.94 -11.89
N ASN A 119 4.33 13.71 -11.14
CA ASN A 119 5.35 14.60 -11.70
C ASN A 119 6.53 13.82 -12.29
N VAL A 120 6.79 12.61 -11.78
CA VAL A 120 7.90 11.74 -12.23
C VAL A 120 7.39 10.65 -13.17
N TYR A 121 6.20 10.10 -12.87
CA TYR A 121 5.59 8.99 -13.60
C TYR A 121 4.16 9.35 -14.03
N PRO A 122 3.98 10.33 -14.95
CA PRO A 122 2.67 10.72 -15.42
C PRO A 122 1.99 9.58 -16.21
N PHE A 123 0.69 9.70 -16.39
CA PHE A 123 -0.01 8.90 -17.38
C PHE A 123 0.23 9.51 -18.76
N GLY A 124 0.66 8.73 -19.72
CA GLY A 124 0.84 9.18 -21.10
C GLY A 124 -0.40 8.99 -21.97
N THR A 125 -1.25 7.99 -21.62
CA THR A 125 -2.46 7.66 -22.39
C THR A 125 -3.59 7.22 -21.47
N VAL A 126 -4.84 7.28 -21.97
CA VAL A 126 -6.03 6.73 -21.29
C VAL A 126 -5.83 5.24 -21.01
N PHE A 127 -5.22 4.53 -21.93
CA PHE A 127 -4.92 3.10 -21.75
C PHE A 127 -4.01 2.83 -20.53
N GLN A 128 -2.96 3.65 -20.34
CA GLN A 128 -2.11 3.53 -19.14
C GLN A 128 -2.87 3.86 -17.85
N PHE A 129 -3.79 4.82 -17.89
CA PHE A 129 -4.66 5.11 -16.75
C PHE A 129 -5.58 3.92 -16.45
N VAL A 130 -6.20 3.32 -17.47
CA VAL A 130 -7.02 2.11 -17.34
C VAL A 130 -6.21 0.93 -16.80
N GLN A 131 -5.00 0.69 -17.33
CA GLN A 131 -4.11 -0.35 -16.79
C GLN A 131 -3.79 -0.14 -15.31
N TYR A 132 -3.59 1.09 -14.89
CA TYR A 132 -3.37 1.42 -13.48
C TYR A 132 -4.60 1.10 -12.62
N MET A 133 -5.80 1.37 -13.11
CA MET A 133 -7.06 0.97 -12.46
C MET A 133 -7.22 -0.55 -12.41
N CYS A 134 -6.87 -1.26 -13.48
CA CYS A 134 -6.85 -2.74 -13.52
C CYS A 134 -5.90 -3.31 -12.47
N GLY A 135 -4.72 -2.70 -12.29
CA GLY A 135 -3.78 -3.08 -11.24
C GLY A 135 -4.38 -2.93 -9.84
N TYR A 136 -5.08 -1.84 -9.55
CA TYR A 136 -5.81 -1.69 -8.28
C TYR A 136 -6.94 -2.70 -8.14
N ARG A 137 -7.70 -2.97 -9.20
CA ARG A 137 -8.75 -4.00 -9.19
C ARG A 137 -8.19 -5.37 -8.79
N ALA A 138 -7.16 -5.85 -9.48
CA ALA A 138 -6.51 -7.13 -9.20
C ALA A 138 -5.98 -7.19 -7.76
N PHE A 139 -5.36 -6.12 -7.30
CA PHE A 139 -4.85 -5.97 -5.96
C PHE A 139 -5.97 -6.05 -4.89
N LEU A 140 -7.10 -5.37 -5.09
CA LEU A 140 -8.24 -5.42 -4.17
C LEU A 140 -8.87 -6.82 -4.14
N ILE A 141 -8.97 -7.49 -5.29
CA ILE A 141 -9.47 -8.88 -5.38
C ILE A 141 -8.58 -9.81 -4.54
N SER A 142 -7.26 -9.69 -4.65
CA SER A 142 -6.33 -10.53 -3.89
C SER A 142 -6.49 -10.38 -2.37
N MET A 143 -6.99 -9.22 -1.90
CA MET A 143 -7.26 -8.96 -0.49
C MET A 143 -8.62 -9.48 -0.01
N THR A 144 -9.55 -9.76 -0.91
CA THR A 144 -10.90 -10.24 -0.54
C THR A 144 -11.02 -11.76 -0.48
N ASN A 145 -10.07 -12.50 -1.03
CA ASN A 145 -10.22 -13.93 -1.35
C ASN A 145 -10.09 -14.93 -0.18
N ASN A 146 -10.03 -14.52 1.10
CA ASN A 146 -9.63 -15.47 2.15
C ASN A 146 -10.61 -15.67 3.32
N ASN A 147 -11.88 -15.21 3.29
CA ASN A 147 -12.76 -15.43 4.44
C ASN A 147 -14.23 -15.66 4.06
N TYR A 148 -14.82 -16.68 4.66
CA TYR A 148 -16.25 -17.04 4.53
C TYR A 148 -17.21 -15.99 5.13
N THR A 149 -16.74 -15.09 5.99
CA THR A 149 -17.53 -14.00 6.57
C THR A 149 -16.98 -12.66 6.17
N LEU A 150 -17.76 -11.86 5.46
CA LEU A 150 -17.36 -10.54 4.99
C LEU A 150 -17.34 -9.53 6.16
N THR A 151 -16.15 -9.13 6.55
CA THR A 151 -15.97 -8.00 7.48
C THR A 151 -16.46 -6.69 6.84
N PRO A 152 -16.75 -5.64 7.63
CA PRO A 152 -17.11 -4.32 7.08
C PRO A 152 -16.05 -3.79 6.08
N PHE A 153 -14.78 -4.06 6.35
CA PHE A 153 -13.67 -3.71 5.45
C PHE A 153 -13.75 -4.45 4.12
N GLN A 154 -14.01 -5.76 4.14
CA GLN A 154 -14.15 -6.56 2.91
C GLN A 154 -15.35 -6.13 2.07
N LYS A 155 -16.48 -5.77 2.71
CA LYS A 155 -17.64 -5.18 2.01
C LYS A 155 -17.26 -3.87 1.31
N GLU A 156 -16.45 -3.04 1.96
CA GLU A 156 -15.94 -1.81 1.34
C GLU A 156 -15.06 -2.09 0.13
N LEU A 157 -14.12 -3.06 0.24
CA LEU A 157 -13.28 -3.47 -0.89
C LEU A 157 -14.10 -3.95 -2.07
N GLN A 158 -15.11 -4.79 -1.85
CA GLN A 158 -16.00 -5.25 -2.92
C GLN A 158 -16.76 -4.10 -3.60
N ARG A 159 -17.22 -3.10 -2.82
CA ARG A 159 -17.83 -1.89 -3.40
C ARG A 159 -16.84 -1.10 -4.26
N LEU A 160 -15.59 -0.99 -3.82
CA LEU A 160 -14.54 -0.32 -4.60
C LEU A 160 -14.21 -1.08 -5.88
N ILE A 161 -14.12 -2.41 -5.83
CA ILE A 161 -13.89 -3.26 -7.01
C ILE A 161 -14.98 -3.00 -8.06
N ARG A 162 -16.26 -3.09 -7.68
CA ARG A 162 -17.39 -2.83 -8.60
C ARG A 162 -17.34 -1.42 -9.20
N ARG A 163 -16.96 -0.41 -8.40
CA ARG A 163 -16.82 0.96 -8.89
C ARG A 163 -15.67 1.09 -9.89
N ILE A 164 -14.54 0.45 -9.65
CA ILE A 164 -13.41 0.42 -10.59
C ILE A 164 -13.85 -0.23 -11.90
N GLU A 165 -14.48 -1.39 -11.84
CA GLU A 165 -14.99 -2.12 -13.01
C GLU A 165 -15.93 -1.25 -13.86
N ALA A 166 -16.88 -0.59 -13.22
CA ALA A 166 -17.79 0.32 -13.90
C ALA A 166 -17.07 1.51 -14.60
N GLN A 167 -15.97 2.00 -14.04
CA GLN A 167 -15.20 3.06 -14.69
C GLN A 167 -14.31 2.52 -15.82
N ILE A 168 -13.71 1.35 -15.65
CA ILE A 168 -12.93 0.69 -16.72
C ILE A 168 -13.82 0.50 -17.94
N THR A 169 -15.03 -0.07 -17.78
CA THR A 169 -15.97 -0.28 -18.89
C THR A 169 -16.40 1.01 -19.60
N ARG A 170 -16.36 2.16 -18.91
CA ARG A 170 -16.70 3.45 -19.50
C ARG A 170 -15.55 4.08 -20.30
N LEU A 171 -14.31 3.72 -19.98
CA LEU A 171 -13.11 4.30 -20.59
C LEU A 171 -12.55 3.48 -21.76
N ILE A 172 -13.09 2.26 -21.97
CA ILE A 172 -12.79 1.36 -23.09
C ILE A 172 -13.89 1.45 -24.15
#